data_2c3d15b1b603820a67995cf06197ac64
#
_entry.id   2c3d15b1b603820a67995cf06197ac64
#
_cell.length_a   1.000
_cell.length_b   1.000
_cell.length_c   1.000
_cell.angle_alpha   90.00
_cell.angle_beta   90.00
_cell.angle_gamma   90.00
#
_symmetry.space_group_name_H-M   'P 1'
#
loop_
_entity.id
_entity.type
_entity.pdbx_description
1 polymer ?
#
loop_
_entity_poly.entity_id
_entity_poly.type
_entity_poly.pdbx_seq_one_letter_code
_entity_poly.pdbx_strand_id
1 'polypeptide(L)'
;MNDLNSIGQKVNQFVIEHQAELADFDLVIGVSRGGLIPAALIAAKLDKPLIAAYIDRQNKVYLDKPEWIKDKKVLLVDDICRTGLTLSLIKKLAEEASPSLLKTFTLFCLSKSSFKTDYTTIIETDIKLPWD
;
A
#
# COMPACT_ATOMS: atom_id res chain seq x y z
N MET A 1 3.94 -11.74 -16.66
CA MET A 1 2.96 -10.80 -17.24
C MET A 1 2.16 -10.14 -16.12
N ASN A 2 1.87 -8.83 -16.27
CA ASN A 2 1.24 -8.06 -15.19
C ASN A 2 -0.25 -7.80 -15.47
N ASP A 3 -1.01 -8.86 -15.76
CA ASP A 3 -2.45 -8.81 -15.87
C ASP A 3 -3.10 -8.94 -14.49
N LEU A 4 -4.42 -8.76 -14.44
CA LEU A 4 -5.16 -8.81 -13.17
C LEU A 4 -5.00 -10.16 -12.49
N ASN A 5 -4.97 -11.24 -13.25
CA ASN A 5 -4.80 -12.58 -12.68
C ASN A 5 -3.44 -12.75 -12.02
N SER A 6 -2.38 -12.31 -12.69
CA SER A 6 -1.01 -12.36 -12.16
C SER A 6 -0.88 -11.51 -10.90
N ILE A 7 -1.51 -10.35 -10.88
CA ILE A 7 -1.50 -9.47 -9.71
C ILE A 7 -2.26 -10.09 -8.55
N GLY A 8 -3.40 -10.71 -8.81
CA GLY A 8 -4.15 -11.44 -7.80
C GLY A 8 -3.34 -12.57 -7.19
N GLN A 9 -2.60 -13.32 -8.01
CA GLN A 9 -1.71 -14.38 -7.56
C GLN A 9 -0.57 -13.83 -6.71
N LYS A 10 0.01 -12.70 -7.12
CA LYS A 10 1.10 -12.05 -6.37
C LYS A 10 0.64 -11.62 -4.99
N VAL A 11 -0.54 -11.00 -4.89
CA VAL A 11 -1.13 -10.60 -3.61
C VAL A 11 -1.39 -11.82 -2.73
N ASN A 12 -1.97 -12.88 -3.32
CA ASN A 12 -2.25 -14.10 -2.59
C ASN A 12 -0.97 -14.74 -2.03
N GLN A 13 0.08 -14.78 -2.83
CA GLN A 13 1.39 -15.28 -2.41
C GLN A 13 1.96 -14.47 -1.25
N PHE A 14 1.87 -13.15 -1.33
CA PHE A 14 2.31 -12.25 -0.27
C PHE A 14 1.58 -12.54 1.04
N VAL A 15 0.26 -12.67 0.98
CA VAL A 15 -0.56 -12.95 2.17
C VAL A 15 -0.16 -14.30 2.79
N ILE A 16 0.05 -15.32 1.97
CA ILE A 16 0.46 -16.64 2.45
C ILE A 16 1.85 -16.59 3.10
N GLU A 17 2.81 -15.94 2.47
CA GLU A 17 4.19 -15.87 2.94
C GLU A 17 4.33 -15.08 4.24
N HIS A 18 3.48 -14.08 4.47
CA HIS A 18 3.57 -13.19 5.62
C HIS A 18 2.37 -13.31 6.56
N GLN A 19 1.73 -14.46 6.57
CA GLN A 19 0.46 -14.69 7.25
C GLN A 19 0.52 -14.31 8.74
N ALA A 20 1.59 -14.69 9.42
CA ALA A 20 1.75 -14.40 10.85
C ALA A 20 1.85 -12.90 11.14
N GLU A 21 2.64 -12.17 10.33
CA GLU A 21 2.79 -10.72 10.47
C GLU A 21 1.51 -9.99 10.14
N LEU A 22 0.85 -10.40 9.03
CA LEU A 22 -0.34 -9.72 8.52
C LEU A 22 -1.54 -9.91 9.43
N ALA A 23 -1.62 -11.00 10.17
CA ALA A 23 -2.71 -11.25 11.12
C ALA A 23 -2.82 -10.17 12.19
N ASP A 24 -1.70 -9.48 12.49
CA ASP A 24 -1.65 -8.45 13.53
C ASP A 24 -2.09 -7.07 13.03
N PHE A 25 -2.21 -6.86 11.71
CA PHE A 25 -2.67 -5.58 11.19
C PHE A 25 -4.17 -5.38 11.44
N ASP A 26 -4.53 -4.16 11.80
CA ASP A 26 -5.91 -3.79 12.14
C ASP A 26 -6.61 -3.05 11.03
N LEU A 27 -5.86 -2.41 10.14
CA LEU A 27 -6.38 -1.50 9.14
C LEU A 27 -5.49 -1.51 7.90
N VAL A 28 -6.11 -1.49 6.72
CA VAL A 28 -5.41 -1.33 5.44
C VAL A 28 -5.76 0.04 4.86
N ILE A 29 -4.74 0.76 4.42
CA ILE A 29 -4.91 2.03 3.69
C ILE A 29 -4.48 1.78 2.25
N GLY A 30 -5.37 2.07 1.31
CA GLY A 30 -5.05 1.96 -0.13
C GLY A 30 -4.90 3.33 -0.76
N VAL A 31 -3.83 3.50 -1.53
CA VAL A 31 -3.59 4.76 -2.24
C VAL A 31 -4.40 4.79 -3.53
N SER A 32 -5.33 5.72 -3.63
CA SER A 32 -6.18 5.88 -4.80
C SER A 32 -5.34 6.38 -6.01
N ARG A 33 -5.54 5.85 -7.18
CA ARG A 33 -6.52 4.83 -7.54
C ARG A 33 -5.91 3.43 -7.58
N GLY A 34 -4.74 3.30 -8.20
CA GLY A 34 -4.14 2.00 -8.48
C GLY A 34 -3.88 1.14 -7.25
N GLY A 35 -3.46 1.77 -6.16
CA GLY A 35 -3.20 1.08 -4.91
C GLY A 35 -4.45 0.50 -4.23
N LEU A 36 -5.63 1.02 -4.57
CA LEU A 36 -6.89 0.48 -4.03
C LEU A 36 -7.14 -0.97 -4.45
N ILE A 37 -6.65 -1.36 -5.62
CA ILE A 37 -6.86 -2.72 -6.13
C ILE A 37 -6.13 -3.75 -5.27
N PRO A 38 -4.80 -3.68 -5.11
CA PRO A 38 -4.13 -4.62 -4.21
C PRO A 38 -4.56 -4.45 -2.74
N ALA A 39 -4.86 -3.22 -2.31
CA ALA A 39 -5.32 -2.96 -0.94
C ALA A 39 -6.63 -3.67 -0.65
N ALA A 40 -7.59 -3.60 -1.57
CA ALA A 40 -8.88 -4.28 -1.42
C ALA A 40 -8.72 -5.80 -1.33
N LEU A 41 -7.85 -6.36 -2.17
CA LEU A 41 -7.56 -7.79 -2.14
C LEU A 41 -6.93 -8.21 -0.81
N ILE A 42 -5.98 -7.44 -0.31
CA ILE A 42 -5.32 -7.72 0.98
C ILE A 42 -6.33 -7.60 2.11
N ALA A 43 -7.08 -6.51 2.17
CA ALA A 43 -8.06 -6.27 3.22
C ALA A 43 -9.12 -7.37 3.27
N ALA A 44 -9.58 -7.83 2.11
CA ALA A 44 -10.56 -8.92 2.02
C ALA A 44 -9.99 -10.22 2.58
N LYS A 45 -8.75 -10.56 2.23
CA LYS A 45 -8.09 -11.78 2.72
C LYS A 45 -7.83 -11.75 4.21
N LEU A 46 -7.54 -10.57 4.76
CA LEU A 46 -7.30 -10.39 6.20
C LEU A 46 -8.58 -10.17 6.98
N ASP A 47 -9.69 -9.94 6.31
CA ASP A 47 -10.96 -9.53 6.92
C ASP A 47 -10.78 -8.29 7.80
N LYS A 48 -10.15 -7.27 7.24
CA LYS A 48 -9.87 -6.01 7.93
C LYS A 48 -10.45 -4.84 7.14
N PRO A 49 -10.77 -3.73 7.84
CA PRO A 49 -11.30 -2.55 7.17
C PRO A 49 -10.26 -1.90 6.24
N LEU A 50 -10.77 -1.24 5.22
CA LEU A 50 -9.99 -0.52 4.21
C LEU A 50 -10.43 0.93 4.20
N ILE A 51 -9.46 1.83 4.22
CA ILE A 51 -9.69 3.25 3.95
C ILE A 51 -8.82 3.69 2.78
N ALA A 52 -9.20 4.80 2.16
CA ALA A 52 -8.47 5.34 1.02
C ALA A 52 -7.61 6.53 1.43
N ALA A 53 -6.47 6.65 0.74
CA ALA A 53 -5.64 7.85 0.78
C ALA A 53 -5.46 8.33 -0.65
N TYR A 54 -5.28 9.62 -0.84
CA TYR A 54 -5.01 10.14 -2.17
C TYR A 54 -4.21 11.44 -2.12
N ILE A 55 -3.61 11.77 -3.25
CA ILE A 55 -2.81 12.96 -3.43
C ILE A 55 -3.38 13.75 -4.61
N ASP A 56 -3.55 15.08 -4.46
CA ASP A 56 -4.04 15.91 -5.55
C ASP A 56 -2.87 16.44 -6.41
N ARG A 57 -3.20 17.25 -7.42
CA ARG A 57 -2.22 17.78 -8.37
C ARG A 57 -1.22 18.75 -7.73
N GLN A 58 -1.55 19.32 -6.58
CA GLN A 58 -0.66 20.20 -5.83
C GLN A 58 0.12 19.46 -4.76
N ASN A 59 0.14 18.13 -4.80
CA ASN A 59 0.80 17.25 -3.83
C ASN A 59 0.23 17.37 -2.41
N LYS A 60 -1.05 17.78 -2.30
CA LYS A 60 -1.74 17.74 -1.03
C LYS A 60 -2.32 16.34 -0.82
N VAL A 61 -2.09 15.79 0.36
CA VAL A 61 -2.47 14.41 0.69
C VAL A 61 -3.69 14.40 1.61
N TYR A 62 -4.52 13.36 1.44
CA TYR A 62 -5.79 13.21 2.14
C TYR A 62 -5.93 11.78 2.62
N LEU A 63 -6.52 11.62 3.81
CA LEU A 63 -6.94 10.33 4.37
C LEU A 63 -8.44 10.35 4.56
N ASP A 64 -9.09 9.27 4.14
CA ASP A 64 -10.54 9.12 4.20
C ASP A 64 -11.07 9.10 5.64
N LYS A 65 -10.41 8.34 6.52
CA LYS A 65 -10.81 8.15 7.92
C LYS A 65 -9.59 8.21 8.84
N PRO A 66 -8.96 9.38 9.00
CA PRO A 66 -7.75 9.48 9.84
C PRO A 66 -7.99 9.05 11.29
N GLU A 67 -9.21 9.21 11.81
CA GLU A 67 -9.58 8.81 13.15
C GLU A 67 -9.54 7.29 13.38
N TRP A 68 -9.51 6.49 12.30
CA TRP A 68 -9.41 5.04 12.42
C TRP A 68 -7.97 4.56 12.62
N ILE A 69 -7.00 5.44 12.48
CA ILE A 69 -5.57 5.09 12.50
C ILE A 69 -5.00 5.00 13.91
N LYS A 70 -5.49 5.86 14.81
CA LYS A 70 -4.91 6.01 16.15
C LYS A 70 -4.81 4.66 16.87
N ASP A 71 -3.60 4.36 17.36
CA ASP A 71 -3.28 3.17 18.13
C ASP A 71 -3.46 1.85 17.37
N LYS A 72 -3.61 1.91 16.03
CA LYS A 72 -3.80 0.73 15.20
C LYS A 72 -2.50 0.32 14.52
N LYS A 73 -2.40 -0.96 14.17
CA LYS A 73 -1.35 -1.47 13.29
C LYS A 73 -1.85 -1.36 11.87
N VAL A 74 -1.16 -0.57 11.06
CA VAL A 74 -1.65 -0.13 9.75
C VAL A 74 -0.73 -0.62 8.64
N LEU A 75 -1.32 -1.16 7.58
CA LEU A 75 -0.63 -1.49 6.34
C LEU A 75 -1.04 -0.48 5.26
N LEU A 76 -0.08 0.31 4.81
CA LEU A 76 -0.26 1.29 3.73
C LEU A 76 0.13 0.66 2.40
N VAL A 77 -0.81 0.61 1.46
CA VAL A 77 -0.67 -0.12 0.21
C VAL A 77 -0.77 0.81 -0.99
N ASP A 78 0.23 0.75 -1.87
CA ASP A 78 0.18 1.36 -3.20
C ASP A 78 0.51 0.29 -4.25
N ASP A 79 0.30 0.61 -5.51
CA ASP A 79 0.55 -0.34 -6.59
C ASP A 79 2.03 -0.39 -6.97
N ILE A 80 2.63 0.76 -7.23
CA ILE A 80 4.04 0.83 -7.61
C ILE A 80 4.70 2.06 -7.01
N CYS A 81 5.92 1.88 -6.53
CA CYS A 81 6.75 2.97 -6.00
C CYS A 81 7.81 3.31 -7.04
N ARG A 82 7.66 4.45 -7.72
CA ARG A 82 8.61 4.90 -8.74
C ARG A 82 9.66 5.83 -8.17
N THR A 83 9.25 6.98 -7.66
CA THR A 83 10.16 7.94 -7.02
C THR A 83 10.08 7.86 -5.50
N GLY A 84 8.93 7.46 -4.98
CA GLY A 84 8.64 7.40 -3.55
C GLY A 84 7.96 8.64 -3.00
N LEU A 85 7.72 9.66 -3.84
CA LEU A 85 7.13 10.91 -3.35
C LEU A 85 5.73 10.69 -2.77
N THR A 86 4.84 10.02 -3.51
CA THR A 86 3.46 9.80 -3.06
C THR A 86 3.43 9.02 -1.74
N LEU A 87 4.15 7.90 -1.69
CA LEU A 87 4.17 7.07 -0.48
C LEU A 87 4.78 7.81 0.72
N SER A 88 5.85 8.57 0.51
CA SER A 88 6.49 9.30 1.61
C SER A 88 5.57 10.36 2.18
N LEU A 89 4.82 11.07 1.33
CA LEU A 89 3.88 12.10 1.77
C LEU A 89 2.68 11.48 2.52
N ILE A 90 2.12 10.41 1.98
CA ILE A 90 0.97 9.74 2.62
C ILE A 90 1.40 9.06 3.92
N LYS A 91 2.56 8.43 3.94
CA LYS A 91 3.09 7.81 5.15
C LYS A 91 3.25 8.85 6.26
N LYS A 92 3.79 10.01 5.94
CA LYS A 92 3.96 11.10 6.90
C LYS A 92 2.61 11.53 7.48
N LEU A 93 1.61 11.71 6.64
CA LEU A 93 0.27 12.09 7.09
C LEU A 93 -0.35 11.00 7.98
N ALA A 94 -0.21 9.74 7.59
CA ALA A 94 -0.71 8.62 8.38
C ALA A 94 -0.01 8.53 9.75
N GLU A 95 1.29 8.77 9.80
CA GLU A 95 2.05 8.78 11.05
C GLU A 95 1.59 9.89 11.99
N GLU A 96 1.16 11.02 11.44
CA GLU A 96 0.59 12.12 12.25
C GLU A 96 -0.71 11.72 12.94
N ALA A 97 -1.39 10.68 12.44
CA ALA A 97 -2.60 10.15 13.07
C ALA A 97 -2.30 9.12 14.17
N SER A 98 -1.03 8.91 14.50
CA SER A 98 -0.54 8.13 15.65
C SER A 98 -0.88 6.64 15.60
N PRO A 99 -0.52 5.92 14.53
CA PRO A 99 -0.64 4.46 14.53
C PRO A 99 0.36 3.84 15.52
N SER A 100 0.07 2.66 16.03
CA SER A 100 1.02 1.93 16.87
C SER A 100 2.13 1.30 16.03
N LEU A 101 1.83 0.99 14.77
CA LEU A 101 2.77 0.46 13.79
C LEU A 101 2.28 0.83 12.41
N LEU A 102 3.19 1.19 11.50
CA LEU A 102 2.86 1.41 10.11
C LEU A 102 3.90 0.75 9.23
N LYS A 103 3.46 -0.14 8.35
CA LYS A 103 4.28 -0.79 7.33
C LYS A 103 3.72 -0.47 5.96
N THR A 104 4.55 -0.58 4.94
CA THR A 104 4.19 -0.26 3.56
C THR A 104 4.32 -1.48 2.67
N PHE A 105 3.40 -1.58 1.70
CA PHE A 105 3.40 -2.60 0.67
C PHE A 105 3.20 -1.95 -0.69
N THR A 106 3.99 -2.39 -1.68
CA THR A 106 3.73 -2.13 -3.09
C THR A 106 3.93 -3.41 -3.88
N LEU A 107 3.19 -3.55 -4.99
CA LEU A 107 3.41 -4.68 -5.89
C LEU A 107 4.83 -4.66 -6.43
N PHE A 108 5.31 -3.47 -6.80
CA PHE A 108 6.66 -3.28 -7.33
C PHE A 108 7.25 -1.97 -6.81
N CYS A 109 8.57 -1.93 -6.73
CA CYS A 109 9.30 -0.71 -6.38
C CYS A 109 10.53 -0.61 -7.28
N LEU A 110 10.70 0.53 -7.95
CA LEU A 110 11.89 0.76 -8.75
C LEU A 110 13.12 0.83 -7.84
N SER A 111 14.19 0.18 -8.25
CA SER A 111 15.45 0.15 -7.47
C SER A 111 16.01 1.55 -7.21
N LYS A 112 15.75 2.50 -8.10
CA LYS A 112 16.19 3.90 -7.97
C LYS A 112 15.31 4.76 -7.08
N SER A 113 14.17 4.23 -6.58
CA SER A 113 13.29 4.98 -5.69
C SER A 113 14.02 5.38 -4.41
N SER A 114 13.82 6.63 -3.97
CA SER A 114 14.36 7.11 -2.69
C SER A 114 13.62 6.53 -1.49
N PHE A 115 12.37 6.13 -1.69
CA PHE A 115 11.55 5.49 -0.66
C PHE A 115 11.65 3.99 -0.79
N LYS A 116 11.87 3.30 0.32
CA LYS A 116 11.94 1.83 0.34
C LYS A 116 10.69 1.27 1.00
N THR A 117 9.92 0.50 0.22
CA THR A 117 8.71 -0.15 0.70
C THR A 117 9.10 -1.38 1.53
N ASP A 118 8.41 -1.61 2.65
CA ASP A 118 8.71 -2.74 3.54
C ASP A 118 8.49 -4.09 2.86
N TYR A 119 7.41 -4.21 2.08
CA TYR A 119 7.08 -5.43 1.35
C TYR A 119 6.91 -5.08 -0.12
N THR A 120 7.75 -5.61 -0.98
CA THR A 120 7.68 -5.29 -2.41
C THR A 120 8.55 -6.25 -3.23
N THR A 121 8.39 -6.17 -4.54
CA THR A 121 9.33 -6.75 -5.51
C THR A 121 10.09 -5.60 -6.16
N ILE A 122 11.40 -5.61 -6.04
CA ILE A 122 12.26 -4.59 -6.65
C ILE A 122 12.37 -4.86 -8.15
N ILE A 123 12.21 -3.82 -8.96
CA ILE A 123 12.38 -3.89 -10.41
C ILE A 123 13.32 -2.79 -10.88
N GLU A 124 14.04 -3.05 -11.96
CA GLU A 124 15.01 -2.10 -12.52
C GLU A 124 14.37 -1.16 -13.55
N THR A 125 13.36 -1.65 -14.27
CA THR A 125 12.70 -0.93 -15.36
C THR A 125 11.23 -0.77 -15.03
N ASP A 126 10.69 0.41 -15.32
CA ASP A 126 9.27 0.69 -15.09
C ASP A 126 8.37 -0.24 -15.91
N ILE A 127 7.22 -0.52 -15.38
CA ILE A 127 6.23 -1.41 -16.00
C ILE A 127 4.87 -0.74 -16.03
N LYS A 128 3.99 -1.29 -16.86
CA LYS A 128 2.61 -0.86 -16.97
C LYS A 128 1.71 -1.87 -16.26
N LEU A 129 0.84 -1.38 -15.42
CA LEU A 129 -0.14 -2.19 -14.71
C LEU A 129 -1.47 -2.20 -15.49
N PRO A 130 -2.36 -3.19 -15.25
CA PRO A 130 -3.59 -3.32 -16.04
C PRO A 130 -4.49 -2.08 -16.00
N TRP A 131 -4.41 -1.29 -14.95
CA TRP A 131 -5.24 -0.10 -14.77
C TRP A 131 -4.55 1.21 -15.19
N ASP A 132 -3.34 1.13 -15.72
CA ASP A 132 -2.61 2.30 -16.23
C ASP A 132 -3.10 2.75 -17.61
#